data_75aaaeecbaddd2f89a1877099aeacd56
#
_entry.id   75aaaeecbaddd2f89a1877099aeacd56
#
_cell.length_a   1.000
_cell.length_b   1.000
_cell.length_c   1.000
_cell.angle_alpha   90.00
_cell.angle_beta   90.00
_cell.angle_gamma   90.00
#
_symmetry.space_group_name_H-M   'P 1'
#
loop_
_entity.id
_entity.type
_entity.pdbx_description
1 polymer ?
#
loop_
_entity_poly.entity_id
_entity_poly.type
_entity_poly.pdbx_seq_one_letter_code
_entity_poly.pdbx_strand_id
1 'polypeptide(L)'
;MIGKSFKDGAKAAMPTALGYISIGLACGIIGASYVSPLEMALMSSLVYAGSAQFAMLALLAIHAPVTAIALTVFLINLRLFLLSLHTSTFFRHAGLLQNIGIGILLTDETYGVLLSEHVHTKYISLQWMYGNNITSYLAWFVGSVVGT
;
A
#
# COMPACT_ATOMS: atom_id res chain seq x y z
N MET A 1 26.82 -10.84 -7.58
CA MET A 1 25.51 -10.81 -8.28
C MET A 1 24.97 -9.41 -8.20
N ILE A 2 24.75 -8.76 -9.33
CA ILE A 2 24.13 -7.43 -9.38
C ILE A 2 22.64 -7.63 -9.04
N GLY A 3 22.21 -7.17 -7.86
CA GLY A 3 20.81 -7.24 -7.47
C GLY A 3 19.94 -6.44 -8.44
N LYS A 4 18.69 -6.87 -8.67
CA LYS A 4 17.73 -6.15 -9.52
C LYS A 4 17.57 -4.71 -9.02
N SER A 5 17.44 -3.79 -9.96
CA SER A 5 17.39 -2.33 -9.70
C SER A 5 16.00 -1.87 -9.24
N PHE A 6 15.90 -0.62 -8.79
CA PHE A 6 14.63 0.05 -8.52
C PHE A 6 13.68 0.02 -9.74
N LYS A 7 14.22 0.22 -10.94
CA LYS A 7 13.43 0.17 -12.20
C LYS A 7 12.82 -1.21 -12.45
N ASP A 8 13.51 -2.26 -12.08
CA ASP A 8 13.00 -3.63 -12.24
C ASP A 8 11.85 -3.90 -11.25
N GLY A 9 11.95 -3.38 -10.03
CA GLY A 9 10.87 -3.41 -9.06
C GLY A 9 9.65 -2.61 -9.50
N ALA A 10 9.87 -1.40 -10.03
CA ALA A 10 8.80 -0.58 -10.60
C ALA A 10 8.10 -1.27 -11.78
N LYS A 11 8.85 -1.94 -12.66
CA LYS A 11 8.26 -2.74 -13.76
C LYS A 11 7.44 -3.92 -13.23
N ALA A 12 7.93 -4.61 -12.20
CA ALA A 12 7.19 -5.71 -11.58
C ALA A 12 5.88 -5.24 -10.93
N ALA A 13 5.82 -4.00 -10.46
CA ALA A 13 4.63 -3.38 -9.87
C ALA A 13 3.59 -2.93 -10.92
N MET A 14 3.90 -2.89 -12.21
CA MET A 14 3.00 -2.32 -13.22
C MET A 14 1.58 -2.91 -13.23
N PRO A 15 1.37 -4.23 -13.14
CA PRO A 15 0.02 -4.80 -13.04
C PRO A 15 -0.73 -4.31 -11.79
N THR A 16 -0.05 -4.28 -10.65
CA THR A 16 -0.59 -3.74 -9.38
C THR A 16 -0.92 -2.26 -9.51
N ALA A 17 -0.03 -1.47 -10.09
CA ALA A 17 -0.21 -0.03 -10.29
C ALA A 17 -1.43 0.29 -11.16
N LEU A 18 -1.63 -0.44 -12.25
CA LEU A 18 -2.82 -0.29 -13.12
C LEU A 18 -4.11 -0.63 -12.35
N GLY A 19 -4.11 -1.72 -11.57
CA GLY A 19 -5.22 -2.07 -10.70
C GLY A 19 -5.48 -0.98 -9.64
N TYR A 20 -4.43 -0.46 -9.03
CA TYR A 20 -4.52 0.58 -8.00
C TYR A 20 -5.04 1.92 -8.52
N ILE A 21 -4.68 2.32 -9.73
CA ILE A 21 -5.28 3.52 -10.35
C ILE A 21 -6.78 3.32 -10.51
N SER A 22 -7.23 2.17 -11.02
CA SER A 22 -8.64 1.89 -11.26
C SER A 22 -9.44 1.80 -9.96
N ILE A 23 -8.96 1.05 -8.96
CA ILE A 23 -9.63 0.90 -7.66
C ILE A 23 -9.54 2.19 -6.85
N GLY A 24 -8.42 2.90 -6.94
CA GLY A 24 -8.23 4.21 -6.32
C GLY A 24 -9.21 5.24 -6.86
N LEU A 25 -9.40 5.31 -8.19
CA LEU A 25 -10.44 6.16 -8.81
C LEU A 25 -11.83 5.85 -8.24
N ALA A 26 -12.19 4.57 -8.13
CA ALA A 26 -13.47 4.18 -7.52
C ALA A 26 -13.56 4.63 -6.04
N CYS A 27 -12.48 4.48 -5.28
CA CYS A 27 -12.40 4.95 -3.90
C CYS A 27 -12.59 6.47 -3.80
N GLY A 28 -11.92 7.23 -4.67
CA GLY A 28 -12.07 8.69 -4.75
C GLY A 28 -13.48 9.13 -5.11
N ILE A 29 -14.09 8.52 -6.14
CA ILE A 29 -15.46 8.82 -6.56
C ILE A 29 -16.46 8.59 -5.41
N ILE A 30 -16.34 7.47 -4.70
CA ILE A 30 -17.17 7.20 -3.52
C ILE A 30 -16.88 8.22 -2.41
N GLY A 31 -15.60 8.53 -2.21
CA GLY A 31 -15.14 9.46 -1.19
C GLY A 31 -15.59 10.90 -1.41
N ALA A 32 -15.75 11.35 -2.65
CA ALA A 32 -16.13 12.71 -3.01
C ALA A 32 -17.43 13.22 -2.32
N SER A 33 -18.30 12.28 -1.90
CA SER A 33 -19.52 12.61 -1.15
C SER A 33 -19.29 12.86 0.35
N TYR A 34 -18.13 12.50 0.89
CA TYR A 34 -17.87 12.47 2.33
C TYR A 34 -16.61 13.21 2.74
N VAL A 35 -15.65 13.33 1.85
CA VAL A 35 -14.34 13.95 2.10
C VAL A 35 -13.93 14.86 0.95
N SER A 36 -13.20 15.92 1.27
CA SER A 36 -12.60 16.80 0.27
C SER A 36 -11.38 16.15 -0.39
N PRO A 37 -10.91 16.64 -1.56
CA PRO A 37 -9.70 16.12 -2.20
C PRO A 37 -8.45 16.17 -1.30
N LEU A 38 -8.34 17.19 -0.42
CA LEU A 38 -7.25 17.28 0.55
C LEU A 38 -7.33 16.19 1.62
N GLU A 39 -8.53 15.94 2.14
CA GLU A 39 -8.76 14.87 3.11
C GLU A 39 -8.52 13.49 2.49
N MET A 40 -8.92 13.29 1.22
CA MET A 40 -8.61 12.07 0.48
C MET A 40 -7.09 11.90 0.30
N ALA A 41 -6.37 12.96 -0.03
CA ALA A 41 -4.91 12.93 -0.16
C ALA A 41 -4.24 12.57 1.18
N LEU A 42 -4.69 13.15 2.29
CA LEU A 42 -4.19 12.82 3.62
C LEU A 42 -4.52 11.38 4.00
N MET A 43 -5.76 10.94 3.77
CA MET A 43 -6.19 9.57 4.02
C MET A 43 -5.36 8.57 3.22
N SER A 44 -5.13 8.81 1.93
CA SER A 44 -4.36 7.91 1.06
C SER A 44 -2.86 7.91 1.36
N SER A 45 -2.32 9.02 1.88
CA SER A 45 -0.90 9.08 2.27
C SER A 45 -0.63 8.47 3.64
N LEU A 46 -1.54 8.61 4.61
CA LEU A 46 -1.36 8.14 5.98
C LEU A 46 -1.91 6.75 6.22
N VAL A 47 -3.03 6.41 5.57
CA VAL A 47 -3.67 5.10 5.65
C VAL A 47 -3.58 4.43 4.28
N TYR A 48 -2.39 3.98 3.92
CA TYR A 48 -2.13 3.30 2.66
C TYR A 48 -2.62 1.84 2.74
N ALA A 49 -3.94 1.67 2.75
CA ALA A 49 -4.61 0.37 2.76
C ALA A 49 -6.01 0.53 2.16
N GLY A 50 -6.20 0.03 0.92
CA GLY A 50 -7.46 0.19 0.19
C GLY A 50 -8.67 -0.31 0.97
N SER A 51 -8.62 -1.51 1.54
CA SER A 51 -9.70 -2.07 2.36
C SER A 51 -10.04 -1.20 3.58
N ALA A 52 -9.04 -0.61 4.23
CA ALA A 52 -9.25 0.28 5.35
C ALA A 52 -9.90 1.60 4.92
N GLN A 53 -9.49 2.17 3.77
CA GLN A 53 -10.08 3.41 3.24
C GLN A 53 -11.54 3.22 2.83
N PHE A 54 -11.89 2.12 2.16
CA PHE A 54 -13.30 1.81 1.86
C PHE A 54 -14.13 1.64 3.13
N ALA A 55 -13.57 0.95 4.15
CA ALA A 55 -14.24 0.83 5.45
C ALA A 55 -14.41 2.18 6.15
N MET A 56 -13.40 3.07 6.09
CA MET A 56 -13.50 4.43 6.62
C MET A 56 -14.64 5.20 5.94
N LEU A 57 -14.70 5.18 4.60
CA LEU A 57 -15.75 5.87 3.85
C LEU A 57 -17.16 5.33 4.18
N ALA A 58 -17.29 4.00 4.30
CA ALA A 58 -18.54 3.37 4.70
C ALA A 58 -19.00 3.79 6.11
N LEU A 59 -18.05 3.87 7.06
CA LEU A 59 -18.33 4.32 8.42
C LEU A 59 -18.64 5.83 8.50
N LEU A 60 -17.99 6.65 7.68
CA LEU A 60 -18.30 8.07 7.55
C LEU A 60 -19.72 8.27 6.99
N ALA A 61 -20.13 7.47 6.00
CA ALA A 61 -21.46 7.53 5.40
C ALA A 61 -22.61 7.32 6.41
N ILE A 62 -22.37 6.52 7.45
CA ILE A 62 -23.34 6.26 8.53
C ILE A 62 -23.10 7.12 9.78
N HIS A 63 -22.23 8.13 9.70
CA HIS A 63 -21.85 9.01 10.82
C HIS A 63 -21.35 8.23 12.05
N ALA A 64 -20.57 7.14 11.84
CA ALA A 64 -20.01 6.36 12.91
C ALA A 64 -19.05 7.21 13.76
N PRO A 65 -18.93 6.92 15.07
CA PRO A 65 -18.01 7.65 15.94
C PRO A 65 -16.55 7.37 15.54
N VAL A 66 -15.68 8.36 15.75
CA VAL A 66 -14.25 8.29 15.39
C VAL A 66 -13.56 7.07 16.02
N THR A 67 -13.97 6.68 17.23
CA THR A 67 -13.44 5.49 17.91
C THR A 67 -13.73 4.19 17.15
N ALA A 68 -14.92 4.06 16.55
CA ALA A 68 -15.28 2.89 15.74
C ALA A 68 -14.46 2.87 14.45
N ILE A 69 -14.27 4.04 13.80
CA ILE A 69 -13.44 4.17 12.61
C ILE A 69 -11.99 3.78 12.93
N ALA A 70 -11.41 4.36 13.99
CA ALA A 70 -10.02 4.08 14.38
C ALA A 70 -9.81 2.60 14.71
N LEU A 71 -10.71 1.99 15.47
CA LEU A 71 -10.64 0.57 15.81
C LEU A 71 -10.74 -0.32 14.58
N THR A 72 -11.67 -0.01 13.68
CA THR A 72 -11.84 -0.78 12.43
C THR A 72 -10.59 -0.71 11.55
N VAL A 73 -10.04 0.48 11.34
CA VAL A 73 -8.79 0.69 10.58
C VAL A 73 -7.62 -0.06 11.22
N PHE A 74 -7.50 0.01 12.54
CA PHE A 74 -6.47 -0.71 13.27
C PHE A 74 -6.57 -2.23 13.06
N LEU A 75 -7.76 -2.81 13.24
CA LEU A 75 -7.98 -4.24 13.08
C LEU A 75 -7.73 -4.72 11.64
N ILE A 76 -8.18 -3.96 10.64
CA ILE A 76 -7.92 -4.28 9.23
C ILE A 76 -6.41 -4.27 8.94
N ASN A 77 -5.69 -3.30 9.49
CA ASN A 77 -4.25 -3.12 9.23
C ASN A 77 -3.35 -4.06 10.03
N LEU A 78 -3.86 -4.79 11.04
CA LEU A 78 -3.10 -5.85 11.72
C LEU A 78 -2.57 -6.90 10.73
N ARG A 79 -3.30 -7.18 9.68
CA ARG A 79 -2.86 -8.06 8.59
C ARG A 79 -1.57 -7.55 7.94
N LEU A 80 -1.51 -6.27 7.61
CA LEU A 80 -0.32 -5.66 7.00
C LEU A 80 0.88 -5.68 7.95
N PHE A 81 0.64 -5.52 9.25
CA PHE A 81 1.68 -5.67 10.27
C PHE A 81 2.28 -7.08 10.24
N LEU A 82 1.45 -8.13 10.21
CA LEU A 82 1.92 -9.52 10.13
C LEU A 82 2.69 -9.80 8.84
N LEU A 83 2.21 -9.28 7.70
CA LEU A 83 2.90 -9.39 6.41
C LEU A 83 4.25 -8.66 6.44
N SER A 84 4.35 -7.50 7.11
CA SER A 84 5.60 -6.75 7.22
C SER A 84 6.64 -7.50 8.06
N LEU A 85 6.21 -8.19 9.12
CA LEU A 85 7.09 -9.07 9.90
C LEU A 85 7.66 -10.20 9.05
N HIS A 86 6.84 -10.87 8.25
CA HIS A 86 7.33 -11.91 7.34
C HIS A 86 8.24 -11.32 6.26
N THR A 87 7.87 -10.18 5.68
CA THR A 87 8.69 -9.50 4.67
C THR A 87 10.08 -9.16 5.20
N SER A 88 10.21 -8.76 6.46
CA SER A 88 11.51 -8.46 7.08
C SER A 88 12.48 -9.64 7.08
N THR A 89 11.98 -10.87 6.99
CA THR A 89 12.82 -12.08 6.92
C THR A 89 13.61 -12.18 5.62
N PHE A 90 13.13 -11.58 4.53
CA PHE A 90 13.83 -11.50 3.24
C PHE A 90 14.97 -10.46 3.27
N PHE A 91 14.87 -9.46 4.16
CA PHE A 91 15.77 -8.32 4.24
C PHE A 91 16.54 -8.26 5.57
N ARG A 92 16.96 -9.42 6.11
CA ARG A 92 17.67 -9.53 7.40
C ARG A 92 18.95 -8.72 7.47
N HIS A 93 19.57 -8.45 6.31
CA HIS A 93 20.80 -7.65 6.22
C HIS A 93 20.54 -6.14 6.13
N ALA A 94 19.27 -5.74 6.01
CA ALA A 94 18.89 -4.34 5.97
C ALA A 94 18.82 -3.73 7.37
N GLY A 95 19.11 -2.44 7.48
CA GLY A 95 18.93 -1.70 8.72
C GLY A 95 17.46 -1.63 9.15
N LEU A 96 17.23 -1.38 10.44
CA LEU A 96 15.88 -1.28 11.01
C LEU A 96 15.01 -0.26 10.26
N LEU A 97 15.54 0.94 9.99
CA LEU A 97 14.79 1.99 9.29
C LEU A 97 14.40 1.58 7.86
N GLN A 98 15.27 0.83 7.19
CA GLN A 98 14.98 0.32 5.85
C GLN A 98 13.83 -0.71 5.87
N ASN A 99 13.84 -1.61 6.85
CA ASN A 99 12.76 -2.59 7.04
C ASN A 99 11.44 -1.91 7.43
N ILE A 100 11.47 -0.88 8.29
CA ILE A 100 10.29 -0.08 8.63
C ILE A 100 9.75 0.62 7.38
N GLY A 101 10.61 1.23 6.56
CA GLY A 101 10.21 1.88 5.31
C GLY A 101 9.54 0.92 4.32
N ILE A 102 10.04 -0.32 4.20
CA ILE A 102 9.39 -1.36 3.41
C ILE A 102 8.01 -1.70 4.01
N GLY A 103 7.95 -1.91 5.33
CA GLY A 103 6.73 -2.33 6.01
C GLY A 103 5.59 -1.30 5.92
N ILE A 104 5.90 -0.01 6.01
CA ILE A 104 4.91 1.08 5.90
C ILE A 104 4.29 1.13 4.49
N LEU A 105 5.06 0.81 3.45
CA LEU A 105 4.63 0.84 2.06
C LEU A 105 4.14 -0.52 1.55
N LEU A 106 4.04 -1.51 2.44
CA LEU A 106 3.62 -2.86 2.07
C LEU A 106 2.10 -2.96 1.95
N THR A 107 1.65 -3.68 0.93
CA THR A 107 0.25 -4.10 0.78
C THR A 107 0.20 -5.58 0.44
N ASP A 108 -0.99 -6.18 0.42
CA ASP A 108 -1.14 -7.59 0.03
C ASP A 108 -0.63 -7.85 -1.39
N GLU A 109 -0.89 -6.93 -2.31
CA GLU A 109 -0.52 -7.03 -3.71
C GLU A 109 0.99 -6.88 -3.88
N THR A 110 1.62 -5.89 -3.24
CA THR A 110 3.08 -5.72 -3.32
C THR A 110 3.82 -6.86 -2.63
N TYR A 111 3.24 -7.43 -1.59
CA TYR A 111 3.73 -8.66 -0.96
C TYR A 111 3.58 -9.87 -1.91
N GLY A 112 2.46 -9.99 -2.61
CA GLY A 112 2.25 -11.04 -3.63
C GLY A 112 3.29 -10.95 -4.75
N VAL A 113 3.61 -9.75 -5.22
CA VAL A 113 4.67 -9.50 -6.21
C VAL A 113 6.05 -9.91 -5.67
N LEU A 114 6.34 -9.60 -4.39
CA LEU A 114 7.57 -10.05 -3.71
C LEU A 114 7.70 -11.57 -3.70
N LEU A 115 6.63 -12.28 -3.33
CA LEU A 115 6.63 -13.74 -3.28
C LEU A 115 6.81 -14.36 -4.68
N SER A 116 6.14 -13.82 -5.69
CA SER A 116 6.30 -14.24 -7.07
C SER A 116 7.74 -14.06 -7.55
N GLU A 117 8.36 -12.94 -7.23
CA GLU A 117 9.76 -12.69 -7.55
C GLU A 117 10.69 -13.67 -6.82
N HIS A 118 10.41 -13.98 -5.54
CA HIS A 118 11.23 -14.87 -4.72
C HIS A 118 11.26 -16.30 -5.26
N VAL A 119 10.21 -16.76 -5.90
CA VAL A 119 10.17 -18.08 -6.56
C VAL A 119 11.22 -18.17 -7.68
N HIS A 120 11.47 -17.06 -8.38
CA HIS A 120 12.38 -17.00 -9.51
C HIS A 120 13.80 -16.56 -9.13
N THR A 121 13.95 -15.84 -8.03
CA THR A 121 15.21 -15.22 -7.61
C THR A 121 15.42 -15.39 -6.11
N LYS A 122 16.47 -16.13 -5.71
CA LYS A 122 16.77 -16.34 -4.27
C LYS A 122 17.15 -15.07 -3.51
N TYR A 123 17.60 -14.03 -4.22
CA TYR A 123 18.02 -12.77 -3.62
C TYR A 123 17.24 -11.60 -4.22
N ILE A 124 16.53 -10.89 -3.37
CA ILE A 124 15.78 -9.68 -3.72
C ILE A 124 16.49 -8.49 -3.10
N SER A 125 16.80 -7.49 -3.93
CA SER A 125 17.45 -6.27 -3.46
C SER A 125 16.46 -5.32 -2.80
N LEU A 126 16.94 -4.52 -1.83
CA LEU A 126 16.15 -3.44 -1.22
C LEU A 126 15.63 -2.45 -2.28
N GLN A 127 16.46 -2.11 -3.26
CA GLN A 127 16.09 -1.18 -4.34
C GLN A 127 14.91 -1.71 -5.14
N TRP A 128 14.90 -3.00 -5.45
CA TRP A 128 13.78 -3.63 -6.14
C TRP A 128 12.49 -3.54 -5.31
N MET A 129 12.58 -3.84 -4.01
CA MET A 129 11.40 -3.79 -3.13
C MET A 129 10.85 -2.37 -2.99
N TYR A 130 11.71 -1.36 -2.85
CA TYR A 130 11.29 0.03 -2.87
C TYR A 130 10.68 0.44 -4.21
N GLY A 131 11.21 -0.04 -5.33
CA GLY A 131 10.63 0.18 -6.67
C GLY A 131 9.20 -0.36 -6.77
N ASN A 132 8.98 -1.59 -6.29
CA ASN A 132 7.67 -2.21 -6.24
C ASN A 132 6.69 -1.41 -5.35
N ASN A 133 7.09 -1.10 -4.12
CA ASN A 133 6.23 -0.43 -3.14
C ASN A 133 5.91 1.02 -3.51
N ILE A 134 6.90 1.82 -3.89
CA ILE A 134 6.71 3.24 -4.20
C ILE A 134 5.85 3.42 -5.46
N THR A 135 6.05 2.59 -6.49
CA THR A 135 5.23 2.65 -7.71
C THR A 135 3.77 2.34 -7.39
N SER A 136 3.51 1.32 -6.60
CA SER A 136 2.17 0.95 -6.18
C SER A 136 1.53 2.03 -5.30
N TYR A 137 2.29 2.60 -4.35
CA TYR A 137 1.84 3.70 -3.49
C TYR A 137 1.41 4.93 -4.29
N LEU A 138 2.25 5.36 -5.24
CA LEU A 138 1.95 6.51 -6.08
C LEU A 138 0.72 6.27 -6.96
N ALA A 139 0.58 5.07 -7.51
CA ALA A 139 -0.58 4.71 -8.31
C ALA A 139 -1.89 4.77 -7.51
N TRP A 140 -1.89 4.25 -6.28
CA TRP A 140 -3.04 4.35 -5.37
C TRP A 140 -3.35 5.81 -5.01
N PHE A 141 -2.33 6.56 -4.60
CA PHE A 141 -2.49 7.97 -4.22
C PHE A 141 -3.07 8.80 -5.37
N VAL A 142 -2.49 8.69 -6.56
CA VAL A 142 -2.97 9.43 -7.75
C VAL A 142 -4.40 9.01 -8.10
N GLY A 143 -4.67 7.70 -8.13
CA GLY A 143 -6.01 7.19 -8.44
C GLY A 143 -7.07 7.74 -7.49
N SER A 144 -6.84 7.66 -6.18
CA SER A 144 -7.80 8.09 -5.17
C SER A 144 -8.04 9.60 -5.16
N VAL A 145 -6.98 10.40 -5.32
CA VAL A 145 -7.10 11.87 -5.35
C VAL A 145 -7.75 12.36 -6.64
N VAL A 146 -7.43 11.76 -7.79
CA VAL A 146 -8.06 12.13 -9.07
C VAL A 146 -9.54 11.74 -9.11
N GLY A 147 -9.93 10.68 -8.40
CA GLY A 147 -11.33 10.25 -8.32
C GLY A 147 -12.19 11.13 -7.42
N THR A 148 -11.57 11.88 -6.49
CA THR A 148 -12.29 12.78 -5.55
C THR A 148 -12.50 14.15 -6.14
#